data_9d1111b1a5cdf875a2aa2ab7cc7827d8
#
_entry.id   9d1111b1a5cdf875a2aa2ab7cc7827d8
#
_cell.length_a   1.000
_cell.length_b   1.000
_cell.length_c   1.000
_cell.angle_alpha   90.00
_cell.angle_beta   90.00
_cell.angle_gamma   90.00
#
_symmetry.space_group_name_H-M   'P 1'
#
loop_
_entity.id
_entity.type
_entity.pdbx_description
1 polymer ?
#
loop_
_entity_poly.entity_id
_entity_poly.type
_entity_poly.pdbx_seq_one_letter_code
_entity_poly.pdbx_strand_id
1 'polypeptide(L)'
;MTPDSLLNDDWTRTIERLGGAEALASSARDTQAFAWGRKVRTPIVLLRLVLAYCLGEWGLRSTTAWATAIGLVDISNVALLYRLRRCGDWLALLVGHLLAMKAPTQSHGRLIRILDATSVPKADRAAKRGNGLWRIHSAFDLPSERFGQFVLTDEHESEQLDRIPVVRGEIRLADRVHLQPDRIASVLRDGGDIVVRAGWKNVRWQRQNGEAFDLLDALRNAVDGRIDQPVWIARKHGPALELRLIAIRKSDAAAAESRRKARRQAQKDGYQISQQTLAAADWFILVTSLTAAEFSAADVLGLYRLRWRVELGFKRLKSVIGLHGPPGTDERSARPYILAHLLMLLLLEPSVDALEDSPHWAYAA
;
A
#
# COMPACT_ATOMS: atom_id res chain seq x y z
N MET A 1 -3.85 31.12 -26.58
CA MET A 1 -4.50 30.24 -25.60
C MET A 1 -4.36 30.92 -24.26
N THR A 2 -5.45 31.25 -23.62
CA THR A 2 -5.44 31.91 -22.30
C THR A 2 -5.17 30.87 -21.21
N PRO A 3 -4.51 31.21 -20.07
CA PRO A 3 -4.31 30.26 -18.95
C PRO A 3 -5.59 29.57 -18.49
N ASP A 4 -6.74 30.28 -18.56
CA ASP A 4 -8.04 29.71 -18.20
C ASP A 4 -8.52 28.60 -19.15
N SER A 5 -8.16 28.63 -20.43
CA SER A 5 -8.53 27.56 -21.36
C SER A 5 -7.80 26.25 -21.07
N LEU A 6 -6.51 26.31 -20.72
CA LEU A 6 -5.71 25.14 -20.36
C LEU A 6 -6.23 24.45 -19.09
N LEU A 7 -6.54 25.23 -18.05
CA LEU A 7 -7.08 24.70 -16.80
C LEU A 7 -8.46 24.06 -16.98
N ASN A 8 -9.29 24.58 -17.89
CA ASN A 8 -10.58 23.99 -18.20
C ASN A 8 -10.45 22.71 -19.04
N ASP A 9 -9.50 22.65 -19.97
CA ASP A 9 -9.24 21.47 -20.78
C ASP A 9 -8.74 20.30 -19.90
N ASP A 10 -7.85 20.55 -18.94
CA ASP A 10 -7.36 19.54 -18.01
C ASP A 10 -8.46 19.04 -17.08
N TRP A 11 -9.38 19.91 -16.66
CA TRP A 11 -10.52 19.52 -15.85
C TRP A 11 -11.49 18.64 -16.66
N THR A 12 -11.75 18.98 -17.93
CA THR A 12 -12.58 18.18 -18.82
C THR A 12 -12.00 16.78 -19.02
N ARG A 13 -10.70 16.65 -19.28
CA ARG A 13 -10.00 15.37 -19.37
C ARG A 13 -10.08 14.56 -18.06
N THR A 14 -9.98 15.24 -16.92
CA THR A 14 -10.14 14.60 -15.62
C THR A 14 -11.53 13.99 -15.47
N ILE A 15 -12.58 14.73 -15.83
CA ILE A 15 -13.96 14.25 -15.81
C ILE A 15 -14.14 13.05 -16.73
N GLU A 16 -13.61 13.09 -17.95
CA GLU A 16 -13.67 11.99 -18.92
C GLU A 16 -12.99 10.72 -18.36
N ARG A 17 -11.81 10.86 -17.75
CA ARG A 17 -11.11 9.74 -17.11
C ARG A 17 -11.86 9.13 -15.93
N LEU A 18 -12.72 9.88 -15.29
CA LEU A 18 -13.58 9.40 -14.20
C LEU A 18 -14.91 8.82 -14.70
N GLY A 19 -15.03 8.57 -16.01
CA GLY A 19 -16.19 7.95 -16.64
C GLY A 19 -17.19 8.95 -17.25
N GLY A 20 -16.83 10.24 -17.26
CA GLY A 20 -17.68 11.31 -17.81
C GLY A 20 -18.68 11.90 -16.81
N ALA A 21 -19.32 12.98 -17.22
CA ALA A 21 -20.22 13.75 -16.37
C ALA A 21 -21.43 12.94 -15.87
N GLU A 22 -21.96 12.06 -16.71
CA GLU A 22 -23.14 11.25 -16.40
C GLU A 22 -22.82 10.16 -15.37
N ALA A 23 -21.71 9.43 -15.55
CA ALA A 23 -21.24 8.42 -14.59
C ALA A 23 -20.90 9.05 -13.22
N LEU A 24 -20.27 10.23 -13.21
CA LEU A 24 -20.05 10.99 -11.98
C LEU A 24 -21.36 11.41 -11.31
N ALA A 25 -22.37 11.80 -12.09
CA ALA A 25 -23.66 12.19 -11.55
C ALA A 25 -24.45 10.99 -10.99
N SER A 26 -24.38 9.83 -11.64
CA SER A 26 -24.98 8.59 -11.14
C SER A 26 -24.29 8.13 -9.85
N SER A 27 -23.00 7.93 -9.90
CA SER A 27 -22.23 7.43 -8.76
C SER A 27 -22.31 8.31 -7.52
N ALA A 28 -22.35 9.65 -7.69
CA ALA A 28 -22.51 10.58 -6.58
C ALA A 28 -23.90 10.47 -5.92
N ARG A 29 -24.94 10.14 -6.69
CA ARG A 29 -26.31 9.91 -6.17
C ARG A 29 -26.39 8.55 -5.48
N ASP A 30 -25.87 7.51 -6.09
CA ASP A 30 -25.90 6.13 -5.58
C ASP A 30 -25.18 6.03 -4.23
N THR A 31 -24.07 6.73 -4.08
CA THR A 31 -23.31 6.82 -2.81
C THR A 31 -23.84 7.87 -1.83
N GLN A 32 -24.94 8.57 -2.17
CA GLN A 32 -25.52 9.66 -1.35
C GLN A 32 -24.57 10.84 -1.09
N ALA A 33 -23.47 10.97 -1.82
CA ALA A 33 -22.56 12.11 -1.73
C ALA A 33 -23.25 13.39 -2.25
N PHE A 34 -24.13 13.24 -3.25
CA PHE A 34 -24.88 14.31 -3.85
C PHE A 34 -26.39 14.04 -3.79
N ALA A 35 -26.96 14.13 -2.59
CA ALA A 35 -28.40 13.93 -2.43
C ALA A 35 -29.24 15.15 -2.85
N TRP A 36 -28.72 16.38 -2.74
CA TRP A 36 -29.48 17.62 -2.91
C TRP A 36 -28.63 18.74 -3.57
N GLY A 37 -29.16 19.31 -4.66
CA GLY A 37 -28.44 20.25 -5.52
C GLY A 37 -28.31 21.67 -4.97
N ARG A 38 -29.07 22.11 -4.01
CA ARG A 38 -29.02 23.49 -3.43
C ARG A 38 -28.04 24.45 -4.15
N LYS A 39 -27.16 25.16 -3.42
CA LYS A 39 -26.13 26.06 -3.99
C LYS A 39 -25.07 25.26 -4.84
N VAL A 40 -24.61 24.09 -4.40
CA VAL A 40 -23.80 23.20 -5.24
C VAL A 40 -24.70 22.46 -6.20
N ARG A 41 -24.69 22.85 -7.46
CA ARG A 41 -25.69 22.44 -8.46
C ARG A 41 -25.39 21.10 -9.11
N THR A 42 -24.11 20.69 -9.18
CA THR A 42 -23.70 19.46 -9.86
C THR A 42 -22.67 18.67 -9.05
N PRO A 43 -22.57 17.34 -9.22
CA PRO A 43 -21.50 16.52 -8.66
C PRO A 43 -20.11 16.96 -9.10
N ILE A 44 -19.95 17.47 -10.31
CA ILE A 44 -18.67 17.99 -10.83
C ILE A 44 -18.19 19.19 -9.99
N VAL A 45 -19.07 20.13 -9.66
CA VAL A 45 -18.76 21.25 -8.76
C VAL A 45 -18.40 20.75 -7.37
N LEU A 46 -19.12 19.72 -6.85
CA LEU A 46 -18.80 19.11 -5.58
C LEU A 46 -17.42 18.47 -5.60
N LEU A 47 -17.08 17.71 -6.63
CA LEU A 47 -15.76 17.07 -6.76
C LEU A 47 -14.65 18.12 -6.78
N ARG A 48 -14.81 19.19 -7.55
CA ARG A 48 -13.83 20.29 -7.64
C ARG A 48 -13.62 20.97 -6.29
N LEU A 49 -14.68 21.20 -5.52
CA LEU A 49 -14.59 21.75 -4.15
C LEU A 49 -13.85 20.84 -3.20
N VAL A 50 -14.16 19.54 -3.23
CA VAL A 50 -13.54 18.53 -2.35
C VAL A 50 -12.07 18.39 -2.67
N LEU A 51 -11.70 18.29 -3.96
CA LEU A 51 -10.31 18.22 -4.38
C LEU A 51 -9.54 19.50 -4.02
N ALA A 52 -10.12 20.69 -4.25
CA ALA A 52 -9.50 21.95 -3.87
C ALA A 52 -9.22 22.05 -2.36
N TYR A 53 -10.15 21.57 -1.52
CA TYR A 53 -9.94 21.53 -0.08
C TYR A 53 -8.86 20.52 0.32
N CYS A 54 -8.91 19.31 -0.22
CA CYS A 54 -8.03 18.23 0.20
C CYS A 54 -6.59 18.42 -0.28
N LEU A 55 -6.39 18.96 -1.48
CA LEU A 55 -5.08 19.05 -2.15
C LEU A 55 -4.45 20.44 -2.07
N GLY A 56 -5.26 21.47 -1.78
CA GLY A 56 -4.81 22.87 -1.80
C GLY A 56 -4.12 23.34 -0.51
N GLU A 57 -3.95 22.48 0.49
CA GLU A 57 -3.40 22.85 1.82
C GLU A 57 -4.17 24.00 2.51
N TRP A 58 -5.40 24.28 2.07
CA TRP A 58 -6.23 25.37 2.56
C TRP A 58 -7.20 24.90 3.63
N GLY A 59 -7.50 25.77 4.58
CA GLY A 59 -8.60 25.53 5.51
C GLY A 59 -9.98 25.69 4.81
N LEU A 60 -11.04 25.15 5.44
CA LEU A 60 -12.41 25.24 4.91
C LEU A 60 -12.83 26.67 4.52
N ARG A 61 -12.44 27.69 5.32
CA ARG A 61 -12.77 29.11 5.05
C ARG A 61 -12.08 29.61 3.79
N SER A 62 -10.78 29.32 3.64
CA SER A 62 -10.02 29.74 2.45
C SER A 62 -10.53 29.06 1.18
N THR A 63 -10.88 27.77 1.26
CA THR A 63 -11.46 27.03 0.14
C THR A 63 -12.81 27.61 -0.30
N THR A 64 -13.69 27.97 0.64
CA THR A 64 -14.99 28.58 0.28
C THR A 64 -14.82 29.99 -0.26
N ALA A 65 -13.89 30.80 0.27
CA ALA A 65 -13.57 32.12 -0.27
C ALA A 65 -13.01 32.02 -1.70
N TRP A 66 -12.10 31.07 -1.96
CA TRP A 66 -11.60 30.79 -3.31
C TRP A 66 -12.74 30.39 -4.26
N ALA A 67 -13.62 29.48 -3.84
CA ALA A 67 -14.72 29.02 -4.66
C ALA A 67 -15.68 30.16 -5.03
N THR A 68 -15.93 31.11 -4.13
CA THR A 68 -16.71 32.30 -4.39
C THR A 68 -15.96 33.25 -5.34
N ALA A 69 -14.67 33.47 -5.12
CA ALA A 69 -13.86 34.39 -5.93
C ALA A 69 -13.78 33.98 -7.41
N ILE A 70 -13.72 32.66 -7.70
CA ILE A 70 -13.69 32.14 -9.07
C ILE A 70 -15.09 31.88 -9.64
N GLY A 71 -16.17 32.29 -8.96
CA GLY A 71 -17.53 32.08 -9.41
C GLY A 71 -18.02 30.64 -9.45
N LEU A 72 -17.27 29.69 -8.80
CA LEU A 72 -17.64 28.29 -8.79
C LEU A 72 -18.91 28.02 -7.97
N VAL A 73 -18.92 28.50 -6.73
CA VAL A 73 -20.05 28.39 -5.81
C VAL A 73 -19.84 29.26 -4.57
N ASP A 74 -20.92 29.88 -4.07
CA ASP A 74 -20.94 30.58 -2.78
C ASP A 74 -21.59 29.69 -1.71
N ILE A 75 -20.78 29.06 -0.85
CA ILE A 75 -21.23 28.24 0.29
C ILE A 75 -20.44 28.55 1.56
N SER A 76 -21.05 28.28 2.72
CA SER A 76 -20.35 28.41 3.99
C SER A 76 -19.35 27.26 4.22
N ASN A 77 -18.33 27.51 5.04
CA ASN A 77 -17.37 26.49 5.47
C ASN A 77 -18.04 25.29 6.16
N VAL A 78 -19.11 25.52 6.91
CA VAL A 78 -19.90 24.45 7.54
C VAL A 78 -20.59 23.58 6.48
N ALA A 79 -21.18 24.20 5.44
CA ALA A 79 -21.80 23.46 4.35
C ALA A 79 -20.77 22.64 3.55
N LEU A 80 -19.56 23.16 3.34
CA LEU A 80 -18.47 22.41 2.72
C LEU A 80 -18.08 21.20 3.58
N LEU A 81 -17.92 21.37 4.89
CA LEU A 81 -17.57 20.26 5.80
C LEU A 81 -18.63 19.15 5.77
N TYR A 82 -19.92 19.50 5.82
CA TYR A 82 -20.98 18.50 5.74
C TYR A 82 -20.97 17.72 4.42
N ARG A 83 -20.67 18.39 3.30
CA ARG A 83 -20.56 17.74 2.00
C ARG A 83 -19.32 16.85 1.93
N LEU A 84 -18.17 17.34 2.39
CA LEU A 84 -16.93 16.56 2.45
C LEU A 84 -17.15 15.23 3.19
N ARG A 85 -17.79 15.27 4.36
CA ARG A 85 -18.05 14.09 5.19
C ARG A 85 -18.92 13.02 4.51
N ARG A 86 -19.67 13.38 3.49
CA ARG A 86 -20.51 12.47 2.70
C ARG A 86 -19.80 11.93 1.45
N CYS A 87 -18.65 12.49 1.09
CA CYS A 87 -17.95 12.11 -0.14
C CYS A 87 -17.06 10.85 0.00
N GLY A 88 -16.91 10.26 1.20
CA GLY A 88 -16.00 9.15 1.42
C GLY A 88 -16.28 7.94 0.51
N ASP A 89 -17.51 7.46 0.46
CA ASP A 89 -17.87 6.30 -0.37
C ASP A 89 -17.81 6.62 -1.86
N TRP A 90 -18.18 7.83 -2.25
CA TRP A 90 -18.08 8.28 -3.63
C TRP A 90 -16.62 8.33 -4.11
N LEU A 91 -15.73 8.95 -3.33
CA LEU A 91 -14.30 8.98 -3.66
C LEU A 91 -13.69 7.58 -3.69
N ALA A 92 -14.10 6.69 -2.78
CA ALA A 92 -13.68 5.29 -2.80
C ALA A 92 -14.12 4.59 -4.10
N LEU A 93 -15.34 4.84 -4.58
CA LEU A 93 -15.85 4.33 -5.84
C LEU A 93 -15.05 4.89 -7.04
N LEU A 94 -14.74 6.18 -7.05
CA LEU A 94 -13.92 6.80 -8.11
C LEU A 94 -12.49 6.24 -8.14
N VAL A 95 -11.87 6.06 -6.98
CA VAL A 95 -10.58 5.36 -6.84
C VAL A 95 -10.69 3.94 -7.39
N GLY A 96 -11.72 3.18 -7.00
CA GLY A 96 -11.98 1.83 -7.49
C GLY A 96 -12.17 1.80 -9.02
N HIS A 97 -12.86 2.76 -9.59
CA HIS A 97 -13.04 2.89 -11.05
C HIS A 97 -11.70 3.05 -11.77
N LEU A 98 -10.83 3.96 -11.33
CA LEU A 98 -9.51 4.15 -11.93
C LEU A 98 -8.62 2.93 -11.77
N LEU A 99 -8.71 2.23 -10.63
CA LEU A 99 -7.99 0.97 -10.42
C LEU A 99 -8.49 -0.14 -11.35
N ALA A 100 -9.80 -0.25 -11.55
CA ALA A 100 -10.39 -1.25 -12.44
C ALA A 100 -10.03 -1.05 -13.93
N MET A 101 -9.75 0.18 -14.34
CA MET A 101 -9.28 0.48 -15.71
C MET A 101 -7.84 0.01 -15.96
N LYS A 102 -7.10 -0.31 -14.92
CA LYS A 102 -5.71 -0.80 -15.04
C LYS A 102 -5.75 -2.31 -15.32
N ALA A 103 -5.39 -2.69 -16.53
CA ALA A 103 -5.16 -4.10 -16.82
C ALA A 103 -3.98 -4.60 -15.97
N PRO A 104 -4.13 -5.71 -15.20
CA PRO A 104 -3.02 -6.27 -14.47
C PRO A 104 -1.94 -6.73 -15.46
N THR A 105 -0.73 -6.22 -15.29
CA THR A 105 0.41 -6.68 -16.09
C THR A 105 0.97 -7.95 -15.46
N GLN A 106 1.12 -8.99 -16.26
CA GLN A 106 1.61 -10.31 -15.80
C GLN A 106 3.11 -10.44 -16.06
N SER A 107 3.83 -10.99 -15.10
CA SER A 107 5.21 -11.45 -15.26
C SER A 107 5.23 -12.98 -15.08
N HIS A 108 5.93 -13.69 -15.95
CA HIS A 108 5.87 -15.17 -16.01
C HIS A 108 4.44 -15.71 -16.15
N GLY A 109 3.54 -14.99 -16.82
CA GLY A 109 2.13 -15.36 -16.95
C GLY A 109 1.29 -15.21 -15.67
N ARG A 110 1.87 -14.65 -14.58
CA ARG A 110 1.20 -14.49 -13.28
C ARG A 110 1.23 -13.03 -12.81
N LEU A 111 0.17 -12.61 -12.14
CA LEU A 111 0.12 -11.33 -11.47
C LEU A 111 1.02 -11.37 -10.23
N ILE A 112 1.95 -10.42 -10.13
CA ILE A 112 2.82 -10.28 -8.95
C ILE A 112 2.40 -9.02 -8.21
N ARG A 113 2.10 -9.16 -6.91
CA ARG A 113 1.65 -8.08 -6.03
C ARG A 113 2.54 -7.91 -4.81
N ILE A 114 2.93 -6.68 -4.53
CA ILE A 114 3.56 -6.34 -3.26
C ILE A 114 2.47 -5.88 -2.30
N LEU A 115 2.33 -6.57 -1.16
CA LEU A 115 1.45 -6.18 -0.08
C LEU A 115 2.28 -5.39 0.94
N ASP A 116 1.88 -4.16 1.18
CA ASP A 116 2.56 -3.29 2.15
C ASP A 116 1.57 -2.25 2.68
N ALA A 117 1.95 -1.57 3.75
CA ALA A 117 1.13 -0.51 4.31
C ALA A 117 1.97 0.72 4.66
N THR A 118 1.33 1.87 4.57
CA THR A 118 1.93 3.12 5.02
C THR A 118 1.02 3.82 6.02
N SER A 119 1.63 4.49 7.00
CA SER A 119 0.89 5.22 8.02
C SER A 119 0.84 6.71 7.68
N VAL A 120 -0.31 7.32 7.99
CA VAL A 120 -0.55 8.75 7.87
C VAL A 120 -0.97 9.27 9.25
N PRO A 121 -0.33 10.31 9.81
CA PRO A 121 -0.66 10.80 11.14
C PRO A 121 -2.08 11.36 11.21
N LYS A 122 -2.77 11.11 12.33
CA LYS A 122 -3.99 11.81 12.70
C LYS A 122 -3.62 13.20 13.25
N ALA A 123 -4.55 14.14 13.25
CA ALA A 123 -4.29 15.48 13.79
C ALA A 123 -3.91 15.44 15.29
N ASP A 124 -3.06 16.38 15.70
CA ASP A 124 -2.31 16.50 16.96
C ASP A 124 -2.91 15.96 18.27
N ARG A 125 -4.21 16.12 18.49
CA ARG A 125 -4.83 15.69 19.77
C ARG A 125 -4.99 14.18 19.91
N ALA A 126 -5.17 13.47 18.79
CA ALA A 126 -5.29 12.01 18.79
C ALA A 126 -3.89 11.36 18.86
N ALA A 127 -2.89 11.95 18.23
CA ALA A 127 -1.50 11.52 18.27
C ALA A 127 -0.95 11.51 19.72
N LYS A 128 -1.32 12.50 20.54
CA LYS A 128 -0.90 12.60 21.96
C LYS A 128 -1.53 11.54 22.88
N ARG A 129 -2.59 10.83 22.43
CA ARG A 129 -3.29 9.79 23.21
C ARG A 129 -2.95 8.36 22.76
N GLY A 130 -1.93 8.18 21.90
CA GLY A 130 -1.51 6.87 21.41
C GLY A 130 -2.43 6.28 20.33
N ASN A 131 -3.38 7.07 19.79
CA ASN A 131 -4.32 6.66 18.74
C ASN A 131 -4.13 7.57 17.51
N GLY A 132 -2.89 7.62 17.03
CA GLY A 132 -2.42 8.73 16.23
C GLY A 132 -2.30 8.49 14.73
N LEU A 133 -2.65 7.31 14.20
CA LEU A 133 -2.35 6.97 12.81
C LEU A 133 -3.57 6.44 12.05
N TRP A 134 -3.68 6.82 10.78
CA TRP A 134 -4.40 6.08 9.77
C TRP A 134 -3.42 5.13 9.07
N ARG A 135 -3.89 3.97 8.65
CA ARG A 135 -3.08 3.01 7.90
C ARG A 135 -3.71 2.75 6.53
N ILE A 136 -2.89 2.93 5.49
CA ILE A 136 -3.26 2.64 4.10
C ILE A 136 -2.59 1.33 3.73
N HIS A 137 -3.36 0.25 3.66
CA HIS A 137 -2.91 -1.02 3.12
C HIS A 137 -3.04 -0.97 1.60
N SER A 138 -2.03 -1.47 0.89
CA SER A 138 -2.02 -1.45 -0.56
C SER A 138 -1.58 -2.77 -1.17
N ALA A 139 -2.11 -3.07 -2.35
CA ALA A 139 -1.52 -4.00 -3.29
C ALA A 139 -0.87 -3.18 -4.41
N PHE A 140 0.43 -3.35 -4.61
CA PHE A 140 1.19 -2.72 -5.67
C PHE A 140 1.54 -3.76 -6.72
N ASP A 141 1.03 -3.59 -7.93
CA ASP A 141 1.11 -4.57 -9.01
C ASP A 141 2.42 -4.40 -9.78
N LEU A 142 3.15 -5.50 -9.97
CA LEU A 142 4.33 -5.59 -10.81
C LEU A 142 3.99 -6.34 -12.13
N PRO A 143 4.62 -6.01 -13.24
CA PRO A 143 5.62 -4.99 -13.51
C PRO A 143 5.06 -3.59 -13.83
N SER A 144 3.73 -3.37 -13.77
CA SER A 144 3.13 -2.07 -14.08
C SER A 144 3.58 -0.93 -13.13
N GLU A 145 4.18 -1.27 -12.00
CA GLU A 145 4.61 -0.35 -10.94
C GLU A 145 3.51 0.58 -10.42
N ARG A 146 2.28 0.06 -10.33
CA ARG A 146 1.08 0.82 -9.96
C ARG A 146 0.34 0.18 -8.80
N PHE A 147 -0.31 1.04 -8.02
CA PHE A 147 -1.23 0.54 -7.01
C PHE A 147 -2.48 -0.07 -7.65
N GLY A 148 -2.74 -1.33 -7.34
CA GLY A 148 -3.92 -2.08 -7.81
C GLY A 148 -5.11 -2.01 -6.86
N GLN A 149 -4.87 -1.88 -5.54
CA GLN A 149 -5.92 -1.78 -4.52
C GLN A 149 -5.44 -1.04 -3.28
N PHE A 150 -6.41 -0.42 -2.56
CA PHE A 150 -6.20 0.24 -1.28
C PHE A 150 -7.28 -0.13 -0.27
N VAL A 151 -6.88 -0.30 1.00
CA VAL A 151 -7.80 -0.40 2.15
C VAL A 151 -7.32 0.55 3.23
N LEU A 152 -8.21 1.44 3.68
CA LEU A 152 -7.94 2.37 4.78
C LEU A 152 -8.45 1.78 6.09
N THR A 153 -7.59 1.78 7.11
CA THR A 153 -7.93 1.39 8.49
C THR A 153 -7.35 2.37 9.49
N ASP A 154 -7.67 2.18 10.76
CA ASP A 154 -6.95 2.84 11.84
C ASP A 154 -5.72 2.01 12.28
N GLU A 155 -5.02 2.48 13.29
CA GLU A 155 -3.80 1.83 13.79
C GLU A 155 -4.02 0.52 14.53
N HIS A 156 -5.25 0.24 15.00
CA HIS A 156 -5.58 -0.99 15.71
C HIS A 156 -5.67 -2.19 14.76
N GLU A 157 -5.91 -1.92 13.49
CA GLU A 157 -5.93 -2.95 12.46
C GLU A 157 -4.52 -3.31 12.00
N SER A 158 -4.14 -4.57 12.26
CA SER A 158 -2.83 -5.08 11.87
C SER A 158 -2.69 -5.23 10.33
N GLU A 159 -1.47 -5.23 9.87
CA GLU A 159 -1.14 -5.59 8.50
C GLU A 159 -1.36 -7.09 8.30
N GLN A 160 -2.28 -7.45 7.41
CA GLN A 160 -2.70 -8.82 7.15
C GLN A 160 -2.55 -9.12 5.66
N LEU A 161 -2.02 -10.30 5.34
CA LEU A 161 -1.74 -10.71 3.97
C LEU A 161 -3.02 -10.93 3.14
N ASP A 162 -4.12 -11.29 3.80
CA ASP A 162 -5.44 -11.58 3.22
C ASP A 162 -6.44 -10.41 3.33
N ARG A 163 -6.01 -9.23 3.78
CA ARG A 163 -6.87 -8.04 3.89
C ARG A 163 -7.38 -7.56 2.53
N ILE A 164 -6.53 -7.61 1.53
CA ILE A 164 -6.90 -7.32 0.15
C ILE A 164 -7.33 -8.64 -0.51
N PRO A 165 -8.48 -8.68 -1.20
CA PRO A 165 -8.95 -9.89 -1.87
C PRO A 165 -7.89 -10.54 -2.77
N VAL A 166 -7.82 -11.87 -2.74
CA VAL A 166 -6.88 -12.65 -3.55
C VAL A 166 -7.38 -12.72 -4.98
N VAL A 167 -6.49 -12.47 -5.93
CA VAL A 167 -6.70 -12.81 -7.33
C VAL A 167 -6.11 -14.20 -7.57
N ARG A 168 -6.92 -15.15 -8.01
CA ARG A 168 -6.47 -16.52 -8.22
C ARG A 168 -5.26 -16.58 -9.16
N GLY A 169 -4.22 -17.28 -8.73
CA GLY A 169 -2.96 -17.40 -9.46
C GLY A 169 -1.96 -16.27 -9.21
N GLU A 170 -2.29 -15.24 -8.42
CA GLU A 170 -1.33 -14.18 -8.09
C GLU A 170 -0.22 -14.65 -7.15
N ILE A 171 0.91 -13.96 -7.17
CA ILE A 171 2.02 -14.14 -6.23
C ILE A 171 2.11 -12.90 -5.34
N ARG A 172 1.95 -13.06 -4.03
CA ARG A 172 2.05 -11.98 -3.03
C ARG A 172 3.44 -11.89 -2.45
N LEU A 173 4.09 -10.74 -2.64
CA LEU A 173 5.36 -10.40 -2.01
C LEU A 173 5.08 -9.56 -0.77
N ALA A 174 5.59 -9.95 0.38
CA ALA A 174 5.38 -9.18 1.60
C ALA A 174 6.57 -9.26 2.56
N ASP A 175 6.65 -8.29 3.45
CA ASP A 175 7.69 -8.25 4.46
C ASP A 175 7.37 -9.17 5.65
N ARG A 176 8.25 -9.14 6.65
CA ARG A 176 8.22 -10.02 7.82
C ARG A 176 6.99 -9.85 8.71
N VAL A 177 6.33 -8.69 8.71
CA VAL A 177 5.12 -8.46 9.52
C VAL A 177 3.95 -9.32 9.03
N HIS A 178 3.96 -9.67 7.75
CA HIS A 178 2.94 -10.51 7.11
C HIS A 178 3.18 -12.03 7.29
N LEU A 179 4.23 -12.44 8.00
CA LEU A 179 4.46 -13.86 8.31
C LEU A 179 3.48 -14.34 9.40
N GLN A 180 2.23 -14.44 9.03
CA GLN A 180 1.09 -14.85 9.86
C GLN A 180 0.50 -16.14 9.27
N PRO A 181 0.77 -17.32 9.86
CA PRO A 181 0.49 -18.62 9.21
C PRO A 181 -0.99 -18.82 8.84
N ASP A 182 -1.94 -18.39 9.68
CA ASP A 182 -3.36 -18.53 9.38
C ASP A 182 -3.81 -17.62 8.22
N ARG A 183 -3.18 -16.43 8.07
CA ARG A 183 -3.44 -15.50 6.95
C ARG A 183 -2.83 -16.00 5.65
N ILE A 184 -1.63 -16.60 5.73
CA ILE A 184 -1.00 -17.27 4.59
C ILE A 184 -1.90 -18.41 4.12
N ALA A 185 -2.41 -19.25 5.03
CA ALA A 185 -3.31 -20.32 4.68
C ALA A 185 -4.60 -19.83 4.01
N SER A 186 -5.12 -18.67 4.38
CA SER A 186 -6.24 -18.03 3.69
C SER A 186 -5.88 -17.69 2.24
N VAL A 187 -4.75 -17.04 2.01
CA VAL A 187 -4.28 -16.71 0.65
C VAL A 187 -4.12 -17.95 -0.22
N LEU A 188 -3.50 -19.01 0.31
CA LEU A 188 -3.30 -20.26 -0.44
C LEU A 188 -4.62 -20.95 -0.77
N ARG A 189 -5.56 -21.00 0.19
CA ARG A 189 -6.91 -21.55 -0.03
C ARG A 189 -7.67 -20.81 -1.14
N ASP A 190 -7.48 -19.49 -1.23
CA ASP A 190 -8.14 -18.64 -2.24
C ASP A 190 -7.39 -18.67 -3.59
N GLY A 191 -6.34 -19.50 -3.69
CA GLY A 191 -5.60 -19.78 -4.92
C GLY A 191 -4.51 -18.77 -5.27
N GLY A 192 -4.04 -17.99 -4.29
CA GLY A 192 -2.84 -17.16 -4.42
C GLY A 192 -1.60 -17.89 -3.92
N ASP A 193 -0.42 -17.41 -4.29
CA ASP A 193 0.88 -17.82 -3.77
C ASP A 193 1.56 -16.71 -2.99
N ILE A 194 2.58 -17.07 -2.20
CA ILE A 194 3.29 -16.10 -1.35
C ILE A 194 4.82 -16.20 -1.49
N VAL A 195 5.47 -15.05 -1.34
CA VAL A 195 6.90 -14.94 -1.00
C VAL A 195 7.01 -13.93 0.15
N VAL A 196 7.28 -14.42 1.34
CA VAL A 196 7.28 -13.59 2.56
C VAL A 196 8.63 -13.68 3.24
N ARG A 197 9.16 -12.53 3.66
CA ARG A 197 10.37 -12.51 4.49
C ARG A 197 10.09 -13.13 5.84
N ALA A 198 11.01 -13.98 6.29
CA ALA A 198 10.90 -14.64 7.58
C ALA A 198 11.91 -14.11 8.59
N GLY A 199 11.53 -14.14 9.87
CA GLY A 199 12.43 -14.01 10.98
C GLY A 199 12.51 -15.33 11.75
N TRP A 200 13.62 -15.60 12.41
CA TRP A 200 13.84 -16.87 13.05
C TRP A 200 12.90 -17.16 14.25
N LYS A 201 12.36 -16.12 14.89
CA LYS A 201 11.46 -16.21 16.06
C LYS A 201 9.96 -16.01 15.73
N ASN A 202 9.63 -15.60 14.50
CA ASN A 202 8.28 -15.10 14.21
C ASN A 202 7.21 -16.20 14.20
N VAL A 203 7.62 -17.46 13.98
CA VAL A 203 6.73 -18.62 13.86
C VAL A 203 7.36 -19.85 14.53
N ARG A 204 6.54 -20.86 14.78
CA ARG A 204 7.00 -22.17 15.24
C ARG A 204 7.32 -23.02 14.03
N TRP A 205 8.62 -23.22 13.79
CA TRP A 205 9.14 -24.03 12.71
C TRP A 205 9.01 -25.50 13.06
N GLN A 206 8.60 -26.32 12.11
CA GLN A 206 8.40 -27.76 12.26
C GLN A 206 8.99 -28.53 11.08
N ARG A 207 9.26 -29.81 11.29
CA ARG A 207 9.49 -30.82 10.27
C ARG A 207 8.14 -31.42 9.82
N GLN A 208 8.14 -32.22 8.77
CA GLN A 208 6.94 -32.89 8.27
C GLN A 208 6.24 -33.75 9.34
N ASN A 209 6.99 -34.39 10.22
CA ASN A 209 6.46 -35.21 11.30
C ASN A 209 5.94 -34.42 12.52
N GLY A 210 5.93 -33.09 12.44
CA GLY A 210 5.46 -32.19 13.50
C GLY A 210 6.51 -31.86 14.57
N GLU A 211 7.70 -32.48 14.53
CA GLU A 211 8.80 -32.13 15.43
C GLU A 211 9.33 -30.73 15.19
N ALA A 212 9.88 -30.11 16.24
CA ALA A 212 10.47 -28.77 16.13
C ALA A 212 11.64 -28.78 15.13
N PHE A 213 11.65 -27.78 14.23
CA PHE A 213 12.77 -27.54 13.33
C PHE A 213 13.62 -26.39 13.88
N ASP A 214 14.87 -26.64 14.23
CA ASP A 214 15.81 -25.60 14.66
C ASP A 214 16.38 -24.89 13.44
N LEU A 215 15.76 -23.74 13.10
CA LEU A 215 16.19 -22.90 11.98
C LEU A 215 17.61 -22.37 12.17
N LEU A 216 18.01 -22.02 13.40
CA LEU A 216 19.35 -21.47 13.66
C LEU A 216 20.44 -22.54 13.48
N ASP A 217 20.14 -23.78 13.87
CA ASP A 217 21.04 -24.89 13.63
C ASP A 217 21.16 -25.18 12.14
N ALA A 218 20.04 -25.19 11.41
CA ALA A 218 20.05 -25.35 9.96
C ALA A 218 20.87 -24.25 9.27
N LEU A 219 20.75 -22.99 9.70
CA LEU A 219 21.52 -21.86 9.16
C LEU A 219 23.03 -22.02 9.44
N ARG A 220 23.41 -22.52 10.62
CA ARG A 220 24.83 -22.78 10.98
C ARG A 220 25.45 -23.86 10.13
N ASN A 221 24.69 -24.91 9.83
CA ASN A 221 25.14 -26.09 9.10
C ASN A 221 24.88 -25.98 7.57
N ALA A 222 24.45 -24.82 7.08
CA ALA A 222 24.14 -24.62 5.67
C ALA A 222 25.39 -24.73 4.78
N VAL A 223 25.32 -25.61 3.80
CA VAL A 223 26.39 -25.80 2.80
C VAL A 223 26.38 -24.58 1.87
N ASP A 224 27.55 -24.05 1.55
CA ASP A 224 27.74 -22.89 0.69
C ASP A 224 26.89 -21.62 1.09
N GLY A 225 26.50 -21.54 2.37
CA GLY A 225 25.69 -20.44 2.86
C GLY A 225 24.29 -20.36 2.23
N ARG A 226 23.70 -21.47 1.84
CA ARG A 226 22.38 -21.55 1.20
C ARG A 226 21.53 -22.65 1.82
N ILE A 227 20.23 -22.39 1.92
CA ILE A 227 19.19 -23.37 2.26
C ILE A 227 18.08 -23.23 1.22
N ASP A 228 17.61 -24.37 0.75
CA ASP A 228 16.43 -24.48 -0.10
C ASP A 228 15.78 -25.84 0.17
N GLN A 229 14.76 -25.85 1.03
CA GLN A 229 14.14 -27.10 1.49
C GLN A 229 12.69 -26.86 1.94
N PRO A 230 11.85 -27.91 1.98
CA PRO A 230 10.54 -27.82 2.59
C PRO A 230 10.65 -27.57 4.10
N VAL A 231 9.67 -26.84 4.65
CA VAL A 231 9.51 -26.56 6.07
C VAL A 231 8.03 -26.46 6.40
N TRP A 232 7.66 -26.83 7.60
CA TRP A 232 6.30 -26.68 8.11
C TRP A 232 6.25 -25.58 9.16
N ILE A 233 5.17 -24.82 9.15
CA ILE A 233 4.95 -23.75 10.10
C ILE A 233 3.66 -24.04 10.85
N ALA A 234 3.73 -24.12 12.19
CA ALA A 234 2.57 -24.36 13.03
C ALA A 234 1.54 -23.22 12.88
N ARG A 235 0.27 -23.57 12.84
CA ARG A 235 -0.87 -22.65 12.81
C ARG A 235 -1.61 -22.66 14.14
N LYS A 236 -2.31 -21.57 14.42
CA LYS A 236 -3.24 -21.50 15.54
C LYS A 236 -4.51 -22.30 15.24
N HIS A 237 -4.96 -22.25 13.99
CA HIS A 237 -6.19 -22.91 13.56
C HIS A 237 -5.92 -23.81 12.34
N GLY A 238 -5.89 -25.15 12.57
CA GLY A 238 -5.71 -26.15 11.53
C GLY A 238 -4.32 -26.78 11.47
N PRO A 239 -4.05 -27.62 10.46
CA PRO A 239 -2.78 -28.33 10.31
C PRO A 239 -1.63 -27.34 10.03
N ALA A 240 -0.40 -27.81 10.31
CA ALA A 240 0.80 -27.07 9.96
C ALA A 240 0.82 -26.76 8.45
N LEU A 241 1.35 -25.59 8.11
CA LEU A 241 1.42 -25.09 6.75
C LEU A 241 2.74 -25.54 6.13
N GLU A 242 2.66 -26.32 5.07
CA GLU A 242 3.82 -26.70 4.27
C GLU A 242 4.24 -25.55 3.37
N LEU A 243 5.49 -25.12 3.47
CA LEU A 243 6.11 -24.06 2.69
C LEU A 243 7.54 -24.47 2.32
N ARG A 244 8.15 -23.70 1.43
CA ARG A 244 9.56 -23.81 1.05
C ARG A 244 10.35 -22.73 1.75
N LEU A 245 11.38 -23.12 2.47
CA LEU A 245 12.35 -22.25 3.13
C LEU A 245 13.51 -21.98 2.19
N ILE A 246 13.75 -20.71 1.87
CA ILE A 246 14.93 -20.26 1.12
C ILE A 246 15.71 -19.31 2.02
N ALA A 247 16.97 -19.61 2.29
CA ALA A 247 17.84 -18.72 3.03
C ALA A 247 19.20 -18.60 2.33
N ILE A 248 19.74 -17.37 2.31
CA ILE A 248 21.08 -17.09 1.82
C ILE A 248 21.87 -16.29 2.85
N ARG A 249 23.14 -16.62 3.00
CA ARG A 249 24.06 -15.85 3.82
C ARG A 249 24.38 -14.53 3.10
N LYS A 250 24.31 -13.44 3.83
CA LYS A 250 24.66 -12.12 3.33
C LYS A 250 26.17 -11.99 3.17
N SER A 251 26.62 -11.08 2.30
CA SER A 251 28.01 -10.67 2.30
C SER A 251 28.42 -10.12 3.68
N ASP A 252 29.69 -10.18 4.01
CA ASP A 252 30.19 -9.74 5.33
C ASP A 252 29.83 -8.28 5.62
N ALA A 253 29.89 -7.41 4.62
CA ALA A 253 29.48 -6.00 4.73
C ALA A 253 27.97 -5.88 5.04
N ALA A 254 27.11 -6.59 4.32
CA ALA A 254 25.68 -6.57 4.53
C ALA A 254 25.27 -7.22 5.86
N ALA A 255 25.96 -8.25 6.29
CA ALA A 255 25.79 -8.90 7.59
C ALA A 255 26.15 -7.94 8.73
N ALA A 256 27.31 -7.27 8.65
CA ALA A 256 27.76 -6.28 9.62
C ALA A 256 26.76 -5.14 9.77
N GLU A 257 26.24 -4.60 8.66
CA GLU A 257 25.21 -3.55 8.65
C GLU A 257 23.89 -4.06 9.27
N SER A 258 23.50 -5.29 8.95
CA SER A 258 22.29 -5.89 9.52
C SER A 258 22.39 -6.07 11.04
N ARG A 259 23.55 -6.52 11.55
CA ARG A 259 23.83 -6.61 12.99
C ARG A 259 23.84 -5.23 13.65
N ARG A 260 24.41 -4.21 12.99
CA ARG A 260 24.40 -2.82 13.48
C ARG A 260 22.97 -2.29 13.62
N LYS A 261 22.12 -2.49 12.59
CA LYS A 261 20.69 -2.11 12.62
C LYS A 261 19.96 -2.83 13.74
N ALA A 262 20.19 -4.15 13.90
CA ALA A 262 19.55 -4.93 14.96
C ALA A 262 19.94 -4.44 16.37
N ARG A 263 21.20 -4.10 16.61
CA ARG A 263 21.65 -3.53 17.89
C ARG A 263 21.04 -2.15 18.16
N ARG A 264 20.99 -1.28 17.16
CA ARG A 264 20.34 0.05 17.28
C ARG A 264 18.87 -0.05 17.62
N GLN A 265 18.18 -0.99 16.98
CA GLN A 265 16.75 -1.23 17.26
C GLN A 265 16.56 -1.74 18.70
N ALA A 266 17.35 -2.73 19.12
CA ALA A 266 17.31 -3.25 20.48
C ALA A 266 17.57 -2.15 21.54
N GLN A 267 18.56 -1.29 21.29
CA GLN A 267 18.87 -0.14 22.16
C GLN A 267 17.70 0.85 22.22
N LYS A 268 17.07 1.16 21.07
CA LYS A 268 15.90 2.04 21.00
C LYS A 268 14.71 1.47 21.77
N ASP A 269 14.52 0.15 21.69
CA ASP A 269 13.42 -0.55 22.34
C ASP A 269 13.74 -0.99 23.79
N GLY A 270 14.93 -0.64 24.31
CA GLY A 270 15.31 -0.83 25.71
C GLY A 270 15.63 -2.27 26.11
N TYR A 271 16.03 -3.14 25.18
CA TYR A 271 16.38 -4.53 25.51
C TYR A 271 17.78 -4.94 25.00
N GLN A 272 18.33 -6.02 25.61
CA GLN A 272 19.59 -6.61 25.15
C GLN A 272 19.32 -7.61 24.02
N ILE A 273 20.07 -7.46 22.92
CA ILE A 273 19.95 -8.37 21.78
C ILE A 273 20.69 -9.69 22.04
N SER A 274 20.05 -10.83 21.76
CA SER A 274 20.68 -12.14 21.90
C SER A 274 21.69 -12.44 20.78
N GLN A 275 22.73 -13.26 21.08
CA GLN A 275 23.67 -13.74 20.08
C GLN A 275 22.99 -14.51 18.93
N GLN A 276 21.92 -15.24 19.23
CA GLN A 276 21.09 -15.94 18.25
C GLN A 276 20.45 -14.97 17.26
N THR A 277 19.94 -13.83 17.73
CA THR A 277 19.36 -12.79 16.84
C THR A 277 20.43 -12.15 15.97
N LEU A 278 21.66 -11.96 16.50
CA LEU A 278 22.78 -11.46 15.71
C LEU A 278 23.23 -12.46 14.65
N ALA A 279 23.29 -13.76 14.98
CA ALA A 279 23.60 -14.82 14.03
C ALA A 279 22.54 -14.92 12.92
N ALA A 280 21.26 -14.84 13.27
CA ALA A 280 20.18 -14.81 12.28
C ALA A 280 20.20 -13.53 11.40
N ALA A 281 20.74 -12.42 11.90
CA ALA A 281 20.87 -11.19 11.13
C ALA A 281 21.82 -11.30 9.94
N ASP A 282 22.73 -12.29 9.95
CA ASP A 282 23.64 -12.57 8.84
C ASP A 282 22.96 -13.24 7.65
N TRP A 283 21.70 -13.63 7.82
CA TRP A 283 20.95 -14.35 6.81
C TRP A 283 19.79 -13.52 6.24
N PHE A 284 19.51 -13.81 4.97
CA PHE A 284 18.29 -13.36 4.32
C PHE A 284 17.39 -14.59 4.16
N ILE A 285 16.22 -14.55 4.81
CA ILE A 285 15.35 -15.72 4.97
C ILE A 285 14.00 -15.42 4.35
N LEU A 286 13.54 -16.29 3.45
CA LEU A 286 12.22 -16.25 2.83
C LEU A 286 11.48 -17.55 3.08
N VAL A 287 10.17 -17.47 3.12
CA VAL A 287 9.26 -18.61 2.95
C VAL A 287 8.36 -18.35 1.75
N THR A 288 8.07 -19.42 1.02
CA THR A 288 7.23 -19.34 -0.19
C THR A 288 6.41 -20.62 -0.36
N SER A 289 5.27 -20.49 -1.01
CA SER A 289 4.46 -21.60 -1.52
C SER A 289 4.88 -22.03 -2.94
N LEU A 290 5.73 -21.24 -3.62
CA LEU A 290 6.21 -21.53 -4.97
C LEU A 290 7.11 -22.77 -4.96
N THR A 291 6.79 -23.73 -5.84
CA THR A 291 7.55 -24.97 -5.94
C THR A 291 8.92 -24.77 -6.60
N ALA A 292 9.88 -25.65 -6.30
CA ALA A 292 11.20 -25.60 -6.93
C ALA A 292 11.15 -25.94 -8.43
N ALA A 293 10.13 -26.67 -8.86
CA ALA A 293 9.92 -27.02 -10.26
C ALA A 293 9.47 -25.80 -11.10
N GLU A 294 8.70 -24.89 -10.50
CA GLU A 294 8.17 -23.69 -11.19
C GLU A 294 9.13 -22.50 -11.05
N PHE A 295 9.74 -22.31 -9.87
CA PHE A 295 10.64 -21.20 -9.56
C PHE A 295 11.90 -21.70 -8.87
N SER A 296 13.06 -21.45 -9.44
CA SER A 296 14.33 -21.69 -8.74
C SER A 296 14.46 -20.77 -7.51
N ALA A 297 15.36 -21.09 -6.58
CA ALA A 297 15.65 -20.20 -5.45
C ALA A 297 16.13 -18.82 -5.92
N ALA A 298 16.86 -18.74 -7.03
CA ALA A 298 17.31 -17.49 -7.62
C ALA A 298 16.14 -16.63 -8.12
N ASP A 299 15.14 -17.27 -8.75
CA ASP A 299 13.93 -16.57 -9.23
C ASP A 299 13.14 -15.98 -8.06
N VAL A 300 12.91 -16.77 -6.99
CA VAL A 300 12.21 -16.32 -5.79
C VAL A 300 12.93 -15.15 -5.11
N LEU A 301 14.26 -15.21 -5.02
CA LEU A 301 15.08 -14.11 -4.50
C LEU A 301 15.03 -12.89 -5.41
N GLY A 302 15.01 -13.09 -6.73
CA GLY A 302 14.84 -12.04 -7.74
C GLY A 302 13.50 -11.34 -7.59
N LEU A 303 12.41 -12.10 -7.49
CA LEU A 303 11.07 -11.57 -7.24
C LEU A 303 11.02 -10.72 -5.96
N TYR A 304 11.56 -11.26 -4.87
CA TYR A 304 11.51 -10.54 -3.60
C TYR A 304 12.33 -9.23 -3.60
N ARG A 305 13.39 -9.14 -4.40
CA ARG A 305 14.16 -7.90 -4.56
C ARG A 305 13.32 -6.75 -5.11
N LEU A 306 12.25 -7.04 -5.86
CA LEU A 306 11.36 -6.02 -6.41
C LEU A 306 10.44 -5.40 -5.34
N ARG A 307 10.33 -6.01 -4.15
CA ARG A 307 9.45 -5.51 -3.07
C ARG A 307 9.68 -4.03 -2.73
N TRP A 308 10.91 -3.54 -2.79
CA TRP A 308 11.22 -2.15 -2.46
C TRP A 308 10.50 -1.12 -3.38
N ARG A 309 10.02 -1.53 -4.55
CA ARG A 309 9.35 -0.64 -5.51
C ARG A 309 8.07 -0.02 -4.95
N VAL A 310 7.36 -0.69 -4.06
CA VAL A 310 6.20 -0.10 -3.37
C VAL A 310 6.58 1.11 -2.52
N GLU A 311 7.80 1.11 -1.98
CA GLU A 311 8.31 2.25 -1.18
C GLU A 311 8.43 3.52 -2.04
N LEU A 312 8.76 3.38 -3.33
CA LEU A 312 8.74 4.49 -4.30
C LEU A 312 7.30 4.99 -4.53
N GLY A 313 6.33 4.08 -4.66
CA GLY A 313 4.92 4.43 -4.77
C GLY A 313 4.44 5.23 -3.55
N PHE A 314 4.75 4.78 -2.35
CA PHE A 314 4.43 5.53 -1.13
C PHE A 314 5.19 6.86 -1.01
N LYS A 315 6.44 6.92 -1.49
CA LYS A 315 7.19 8.17 -1.56
C LYS A 315 6.50 9.16 -2.52
N ARG A 316 6.07 8.71 -3.70
CA ARG A 316 5.30 9.55 -4.63
C ARG A 316 4.02 10.08 -3.97
N LEU A 317 3.26 9.22 -3.29
CA LEU A 317 2.03 9.61 -2.59
C LEU A 317 2.29 10.69 -1.52
N LYS A 318 3.34 10.56 -0.73
CA LYS A 318 3.65 11.49 0.36
C LYS A 318 4.36 12.76 -0.10
N SER A 319 5.35 12.64 -1.01
CA SER A 319 6.21 13.76 -1.38
C SER A 319 5.68 14.54 -2.59
N VAL A 320 5.08 13.86 -3.58
CA VAL A 320 4.60 14.51 -4.81
C VAL A 320 3.15 14.95 -4.66
N ILE A 321 2.31 14.06 -4.11
CA ILE A 321 0.88 14.35 -3.92
C ILE A 321 0.61 15.08 -2.60
N GLY A 322 1.61 15.18 -1.71
CA GLY A 322 1.50 15.93 -0.46
C GLY A 322 0.58 15.28 0.57
N LEU A 323 0.46 13.94 0.58
CA LEU A 323 -0.34 13.27 1.60
C LEU A 323 0.27 13.40 2.98
N HIS A 324 -0.20 14.40 3.71
CA HIS A 324 0.08 14.63 5.12
C HIS A 324 -1.09 14.18 6.00
N GLY A 325 -1.00 14.42 7.31
CA GLY A 325 -2.11 14.13 8.22
C GLY A 325 -3.37 14.92 7.85
N PRO A 326 -4.53 14.25 7.71
CA PRO A 326 -5.78 14.95 7.44
C PRO A 326 -6.09 15.96 8.56
N PRO A 327 -6.65 17.11 8.24
CA PRO A 327 -7.04 18.09 9.25
C PRO A 327 -8.19 17.56 10.10
N GLY A 328 -7.97 17.40 11.40
CA GLY A 328 -8.95 16.90 12.35
C GLY A 328 -8.87 15.39 12.61
N THR A 329 -9.67 14.92 13.56
CA THR A 329 -9.65 13.53 14.08
C THR A 329 -10.90 12.73 13.70
N ASP A 330 -11.88 13.36 13.07
CA ASP A 330 -13.14 12.74 12.65
C ASP A 330 -12.90 11.91 11.38
N GLU A 331 -13.11 10.60 11.47
CA GLU A 331 -12.96 9.65 10.35
C GLU A 331 -13.76 10.08 9.11
N ARG A 332 -14.96 10.61 9.31
CA ARG A 332 -15.81 11.09 8.21
C ARG A 332 -15.17 12.21 7.40
N SER A 333 -14.23 12.96 8.00
CA SER A 333 -13.47 14.01 7.30
C SER A 333 -12.10 13.49 6.81
N ALA A 334 -11.47 12.59 7.57
CA ALA A 334 -10.15 12.04 7.25
C ALA A 334 -10.21 11.09 6.04
N ARG A 335 -11.24 10.23 5.98
CA ARG A 335 -11.39 9.26 4.88
C ARG A 335 -11.50 9.94 3.50
N PRO A 336 -12.39 10.90 3.25
CA PRO A 336 -12.42 11.60 1.97
C PRO A 336 -11.14 12.40 1.68
N TYR A 337 -10.47 12.95 2.70
CA TYR A 337 -9.18 13.62 2.52
C TYR A 337 -8.12 12.67 1.97
N ILE A 338 -7.94 11.50 2.57
CA ILE A 338 -6.96 10.49 2.12
C ILE A 338 -7.34 9.97 0.72
N LEU A 339 -8.63 9.67 0.49
CA LEU A 339 -9.10 9.17 -0.80
C LEU A 339 -8.94 10.19 -1.93
N ALA A 340 -9.06 11.49 -1.66
CA ALA A 340 -8.78 12.54 -2.63
C ALA A 340 -7.30 12.54 -3.08
N HIS A 341 -6.36 12.30 -2.15
CA HIS A 341 -4.93 12.19 -2.48
C HIS A 341 -4.65 10.91 -3.29
N LEU A 342 -5.27 9.78 -2.92
CA LEU A 342 -5.17 8.54 -3.70
C LEU A 342 -5.76 8.71 -5.11
N LEU A 343 -6.90 9.38 -5.22
CA LEU A 343 -7.53 9.70 -6.51
C LEU A 343 -6.58 10.54 -7.37
N MET A 344 -5.96 11.58 -6.80
CA MET A 344 -5.01 12.43 -7.51
C MET A 344 -3.77 11.64 -7.95
N LEU A 345 -3.21 10.79 -7.10
CA LEU A 345 -2.10 9.91 -7.48
C LEU A 345 -2.43 9.11 -8.74
N LEU A 346 -3.59 8.44 -8.74
CA LEU A 346 -4.04 7.63 -9.88
C LEU A 346 -4.32 8.44 -11.15
N LEU A 347 -4.76 9.67 -11.00
CA LEU A 347 -4.96 10.59 -12.12
C LEU A 347 -3.66 11.10 -12.72
N LEU A 348 -2.60 11.24 -11.93
CA LEU A 348 -1.30 11.75 -12.40
C LEU A 348 -0.35 10.65 -12.91
N GLU A 349 -0.53 9.40 -12.51
CA GLU A 349 0.35 8.29 -12.93
C GLU A 349 0.61 8.24 -14.45
N PRO A 350 -0.37 8.35 -15.37
CA PRO A 350 -0.11 8.31 -16.80
C PRO A 350 0.75 9.49 -17.30
N SER A 351 0.66 10.64 -16.63
CA SER A 351 1.48 11.81 -16.97
C SER A 351 2.93 11.63 -16.51
N VAL A 352 3.14 10.94 -15.39
CA VAL A 352 4.47 10.58 -14.87
C VAL A 352 5.12 9.53 -15.78
N ASP A 353 4.37 8.50 -16.18
CA ASP A 353 4.85 7.49 -17.13
C ASP A 353 5.30 8.12 -18.47
N ALA A 354 4.51 9.05 -19.00
CA ALA A 354 4.85 9.76 -20.23
C ALA A 354 6.10 10.66 -20.10
N LEU A 355 6.44 11.10 -18.90
CA LEU A 355 7.68 11.84 -18.63
C LEU A 355 8.89 10.90 -18.45
N GLU A 356 8.70 9.72 -17.84
CA GLU A 356 9.77 8.71 -17.68
C GLU A 356 10.17 8.08 -19.01
N ASP A 357 9.24 7.95 -19.97
CA ASP A 357 9.50 7.52 -21.35
C ASP A 357 10.16 8.63 -22.23
N SER A 358 10.34 9.83 -21.70
CA SER A 358 10.98 10.93 -22.43
C SER A 358 12.50 10.77 -22.45
N PRO A 359 13.17 10.89 -23.64
CA PRO A 359 14.62 10.63 -23.80
C PRO A 359 15.55 11.50 -22.96
N HIS A 360 15.04 12.55 -22.32
CA HIS A 360 15.83 13.50 -21.54
C HIS A 360 16.32 13.02 -20.17
N TRP A 361 15.78 11.92 -19.63
CA TRP A 361 16.20 11.36 -18.33
C TRP A 361 17.28 10.27 -18.41
N ALA A 362 17.63 9.84 -19.61
CA ALA A 362 18.67 8.81 -19.83
C ALA A 362 20.11 9.30 -19.55
N TYR A 363 20.31 10.57 -19.21
CA TYR A 363 21.64 11.19 -19.00
C TYR A 363 21.92 11.65 -17.58
N ALA A 364 21.10 11.29 -16.60
CA ALA A 364 21.25 11.70 -15.19
C ALA A 364 21.28 10.50 -14.22
N ALA A 365 21.93 9.40 -14.60
CA ALA A 365 22.24 8.25 -13.74
C ALA A 365 23.74 8.08 -13.61
#